data_5a054b6fd09a6aea041484ad3be8ad49
#
_entry.id   5a054b6fd09a6aea041484ad3be8ad49
#
_cell.length_a   1.000
_cell.length_b   1.000
_cell.length_c   1.000
_cell.angle_alpha   90.00
_cell.angle_beta   90.00
_cell.angle_gamma   90.00
#
_symmetry.space_group_name_H-M   'P 1'
#
loop_
_entity.id
_entity.type
_entity.pdbx_description
1 polymer ?
#
loop_
_entity_poly.entity_id
_entity_poly.type
_entity_poly.pdbx_seq_one_letter_code
_entity_poly.pdbx_strand_id
1 'polypeptide(L)'
;MKNTTLCYLEQNGSWLLLHRNKKKNDPNHDKWIGIGGKFEENESPDDCVRREFREETGLELTEYRYCGIVTFVSDCWEGEYMHLFHASACRGTLRDCDEGELAWIPETQFAALPQWEGDRIFLRLMREHAPFFSLKLRY
;
A
#
# COMPACT_ATOMS: atom_id res chain seq x y z
N MET A 1 -18.33 -1.81 -4.46
CA MET A 1 -16.87 -1.51 -4.59
C MET A 1 -16.51 -0.37 -3.66
N LYS A 2 -15.68 -0.64 -2.68
CA LYS A 2 -15.16 0.41 -1.79
C LYS A 2 -13.92 1.06 -2.41
N ASN A 3 -13.61 2.26 -1.99
CA ASN A 3 -12.39 2.95 -2.40
C ASN A 3 -11.37 2.89 -1.27
N THR A 4 -10.14 2.51 -1.61
CA THR A 4 -9.04 2.41 -0.66
C THR A 4 -7.79 3.04 -1.26
N THR A 5 -6.82 3.34 -0.42
CA THR A 5 -5.48 3.74 -0.86
C THR A 5 -4.46 2.72 -0.41
N LEU A 6 -3.36 2.67 -1.14
CA LEU A 6 -2.21 1.85 -0.79
C LEU A 6 -0.96 2.63 -1.19
N CYS A 7 -0.08 2.86 -0.23
CA CYS A 7 1.11 3.67 -0.44
C CYS A 7 2.38 2.91 -0.06
N TYR A 8 3.39 3.05 -0.89
CA TYR A 8 4.73 2.51 -0.66
C TYR A 8 5.70 3.67 -0.58
N LEU A 9 6.40 3.79 0.54
CA LEU A 9 7.46 4.78 0.72
C LEU A 9 8.80 4.12 0.43
N GLU A 10 9.56 4.69 -0.49
CA GLU A 10 10.87 4.18 -0.88
C GLU A 10 11.98 5.15 -0.45
N GLN A 11 13.02 4.58 0.20
CA GLN A 11 14.23 5.33 0.55
C GLN A 11 15.44 4.42 0.35
N ASN A 12 16.40 4.87 -0.46
CA ASN A 12 17.68 4.16 -0.66
C ASN A 12 17.50 2.70 -1.12
N GLY A 13 16.54 2.44 -2.01
CA GLY A 13 16.30 1.09 -2.54
C GLY A 13 15.52 0.16 -1.62
N SER A 14 15.09 0.63 -0.45
CA SER A 14 14.22 -0.10 0.47
C SER A 14 12.86 0.54 0.52
N TRP A 15 11.83 -0.29 0.65
CA TRP A 15 10.44 0.13 0.67
C TRP A 15 9.81 -0.19 2.00
N LEU A 16 9.07 0.74 2.58
CA LEU A 16 8.38 0.54 3.84
C LEU A 16 7.15 -0.32 3.59
N LEU A 17 7.13 -1.51 4.16
CA LEU A 17 6.03 -2.45 4.04
C LEU A 17 5.46 -2.78 5.40
N LEU A 18 4.19 -3.19 5.40
CA LEU A 18 3.48 -3.62 6.59
C LEU A 18 3.25 -5.13 6.52
N HIS A 19 3.74 -5.85 7.53
CA HIS A 19 3.44 -7.26 7.71
C HIS A 19 2.18 -7.40 8.55
N ARG A 20 1.07 -7.85 7.94
CA ARG A 20 -0.25 -7.96 8.60
C ARG A 20 -0.28 -9.21 9.46
N ASN A 21 0.17 -9.11 10.70
CA ASN A 21 0.30 -10.26 11.60
C ASN A 21 -0.44 -10.11 12.93
N LYS A 22 -1.18 -9.02 13.13
CA LYS A 22 -1.85 -8.76 14.42
C LYS A 22 -3.34 -9.14 14.48
N LYS A 23 -3.99 -9.36 13.33
CA LYS A 23 -5.42 -9.69 13.25
C LYS A 23 -5.62 -11.03 12.54
N LYS A 24 -6.34 -11.97 13.19
CA LYS A 24 -6.50 -13.34 12.66
C LYS A 24 -7.48 -13.44 11.49
N ASN A 25 -8.54 -12.64 11.47
CA ASN A 25 -9.59 -12.68 10.43
C ASN A 25 -9.38 -11.64 9.33
N ASP A 26 -8.14 -11.23 9.13
CA ASP A 26 -7.75 -10.26 8.14
C ASP A 26 -7.49 -10.99 6.81
N PRO A 27 -8.12 -10.59 5.69
CA PRO A 27 -7.79 -11.17 4.37
C PRO A 27 -6.31 -11.04 4.01
N ASN A 28 -5.63 -10.04 4.56
CA ASN A 28 -4.20 -9.83 4.35
C ASN A 28 -3.32 -10.52 5.41
N HIS A 29 -3.92 -11.39 6.27
CA HIS A 29 -3.17 -12.03 7.35
C HIS A 29 -1.89 -12.69 6.85
N ASP A 30 -0.79 -12.43 7.53
CA ASP A 30 0.56 -12.93 7.22
C ASP A 30 1.14 -12.44 5.89
N LYS A 31 0.52 -11.48 5.24
CA LYS A 31 1.05 -10.89 4.00
C LYS A 31 1.73 -9.56 4.26
N TRP A 32 2.69 -9.26 3.41
CA TRP A 32 3.37 -7.96 3.38
C TRP A 32 2.69 -7.09 2.34
N ILE A 33 2.21 -5.93 2.76
CA ILE A 33 1.48 -5.01 1.89
C ILE A 33 1.97 -3.57 2.08
N GLY A 34 1.47 -2.67 1.25
CA GLY A 34 1.67 -1.24 1.45
C GLY A 34 0.82 -0.71 2.60
N ILE A 35 0.93 0.58 2.85
CA ILE A 35 0.21 1.27 3.92
C ILE A 35 -0.97 2.03 3.30
N GLY A 36 -2.15 1.87 3.88
CA GLY A 36 -3.34 2.55 3.40
C GLY A 36 -4.60 2.10 4.11
N GLY A 37 -5.73 2.51 3.58
CA GLY A 37 -7.02 2.16 4.15
C GLY A 37 -8.17 2.75 3.36
N LYS A 38 -9.36 2.68 3.92
CA LYS A 38 -10.58 3.14 3.28
C LYS A 38 -10.69 4.66 3.27
N PHE A 39 -11.28 5.19 2.21
CA PHE A 39 -11.68 6.59 2.16
C PHE A 39 -12.69 6.89 3.26
N GLU A 40 -12.57 8.06 3.86
CA GLU A 40 -13.62 8.66 4.65
C GLU A 40 -14.48 9.53 3.74
N GLU A 41 -15.63 9.97 4.25
CA GLU A 41 -16.54 10.81 3.48
C GLU A 41 -15.85 12.09 3.01
N ASN A 42 -16.05 12.44 1.76
CA ASN A 42 -15.52 13.65 1.11
C ASN A 42 -14.01 13.67 0.93
N GLU A 43 -13.34 12.55 1.11
CA GLU A 43 -11.90 12.49 0.85
C GLU A 43 -11.59 12.24 -0.63
N SER A 44 -10.59 12.98 -1.14
CA SER A 44 -9.95 12.61 -2.40
C SER A 44 -8.95 11.45 -2.15
N PRO A 45 -8.46 10.79 -3.22
CA PRO A 45 -7.38 9.82 -3.04
C PRO A 45 -6.17 10.41 -2.32
N ASP A 46 -5.80 11.65 -2.61
CA ASP A 46 -4.68 12.34 -1.95
C ASP A 46 -4.96 12.58 -0.46
N ASP A 47 -6.17 13.00 -0.11
CA ASP A 47 -6.55 13.20 1.30
C ASP A 47 -6.44 11.89 2.08
N CYS A 48 -6.97 10.81 1.50
CA CYS A 48 -6.98 9.50 2.14
C CYS A 48 -5.57 8.95 2.35
N VAL A 49 -4.71 8.99 1.33
CA VAL A 49 -3.37 8.43 1.43
C VAL A 49 -2.56 9.17 2.50
N ARG A 50 -2.66 10.48 2.55
CA ARG A 50 -1.92 11.28 3.54
C ARG A 50 -2.40 11.01 4.95
N ARG A 51 -3.70 10.93 5.14
CA ARG A 51 -4.30 10.65 6.46
C ARG A 51 -3.94 9.24 6.94
N GLU A 52 -4.18 8.23 6.11
CA GLU A 52 -3.91 6.84 6.49
C GLU A 52 -2.43 6.59 6.74
N PHE A 53 -1.56 7.15 5.91
CA PHE A 53 -0.12 6.97 6.09
C PHE A 53 0.35 7.56 7.42
N ARG A 54 -0.15 8.75 7.76
CA ARG A 54 0.20 9.39 9.04
C ARG A 54 -0.36 8.61 10.23
N GLU A 55 -1.60 8.15 10.15
CA GLU A 55 -2.21 7.38 11.24
C GLU A 55 -1.47 6.07 11.51
N GLU A 56 -1.05 5.38 10.46
CA GLU A 56 -0.42 4.06 10.61
C GLU A 56 1.08 4.12 10.88
N THR A 57 1.78 5.13 10.40
CA THR A 57 3.24 5.20 10.51
C THR A 57 3.78 6.34 11.35
N GLY A 58 2.99 7.38 11.58
CA GLY A 58 3.45 8.63 12.20
C GLY A 58 4.18 9.54 11.24
N LEU A 59 4.37 9.14 9.99
CA LEU A 59 5.10 9.92 9.00
C LEU A 59 4.15 10.74 8.14
N GLU A 60 4.58 11.96 7.81
CA GLU A 60 3.87 12.85 6.89
C GLU A 60 4.55 12.78 5.53
N LEU A 61 3.80 12.39 4.50
CA LEU A 61 4.32 12.32 3.13
C LEU A 61 4.55 13.74 2.59
N THR A 62 5.74 13.99 2.04
CA THR A 62 6.10 15.29 1.47
C THR A 62 6.30 15.22 -0.04
N GLU A 63 6.70 14.07 -0.58
CA GLU A 63 6.81 13.85 -2.02
C GLU A 63 6.25 12.47 -2.36
N TYR A 64 5.27 12.45 -3.23
CA TYR A 64 4.64 11.21 -3.67
C TYR A 64 3.96 11.40 -5.02
N ARG A 65 3.68 10.29 -5.70
CA ARG A 65 2.94 10.32 -6.96
C ARG A 65 1.81 9.31 -6.94
N TYR A 66 0.75 9.63 -7.63
CA TYR A 66 -0.39 8.75 -7.82
C TYR A 66 -0.09 7.86 -9.03
N CYS A 67 0.08 6.56 -8.83
CA CYS A 67 0.63 5.64 -9.83
C CYS A 67 -0.41 4.93 -10.66
N GLY A 68 -1.57 4.66 -10.10
CA GLY A 68 -2.57 3.88 -10.83
C GLY A 68 -3.73 3.46 -9.94
N ILE A 69 -4.67 2.74 -10.55
CA ILE A 69 -5.83 2.19 -9.87
C ILE A 69 -5.89 0.70 -10.15
N VAL A 70 -6.08 -0.08 -9.09
CA VAL A 70 -6.33 -1.52 -9.20
C VAL A 70 -7.81 -1.77 -8.89
N THR A 71 -8.48 -2.41 -9.83
CA THR A 71 -9.83 -2.93 -9.62
C THR A 71 -9.71 -4.35 -9.09
N PHE A 72 -9.94 -4.51 -7.80
CA PHE A 72 -9.86 -5.81 -7.13
C PHE A 72 -11.24 -6.45 -7.10
N VAL A 73 -11.35 -7.66 -7.62
CA VAL A 73 -12.61 -8.43 -7.64
C VAL A 73 -12.34 -9.80 -7.05
N SER A 74 -13.23 -10.25 -6.15
CA SER A 74 -13.09 -11.56 -5.50
C SER A 74 -14.46 -12.15 -5.24
N ASP A 75 -14.54 -13.48 -5.26
CA ASP A 75 -15.75 -14.20 -4.86
C ASP A 75 -15.91 -14.27 -3.33
N CYS A 76 -14.81 -14.05 -2.59
CA CYS A 76 -14.77 -14.18 -1.13
C CYS A 76 -14.83 -12.86 -0.38
N TRP A 77 -14.36 -11.77 -0.97
CA TRP A 77 -14.19 -10.49 -0.30
C TRP A 77 -14.87 -9.38 -1.08
N GLU A 78 -15.25 -8.33 -0.37
CA GLU A 78 -15.78 -7.13 -1.02
C GLU A 78 -14.76 -6.58 -2.02
N GLY A 79 -15.23 -6.27 -3.22
CA GLY A 79 -14.37 -5.65 -4.23
C GLY A 79 -13.98 -4.23 -3.87
N GLU A 80 -12.88 -3.78 -4.44
CA GLU A 80 -12.40 -2.43 -4.15
C GLU A 80 -11.64 -1.81 -5.33
N TYR A 81 -11.67 -0.48 -5.38
CA TYR A 81 -10.77 0.30 -6.19
C TYR A 81 -9.63 0.75 -5.31
N MET A 82 -8.45 0.20 -5.53
CA MET A 82 -7.24 0.52 -4.77
C MET A 82 -6.48 1.61 -5.52
N HIS A 83 -6.37 2.77 -4.90
CA HIS A 83 -5.62 3.90 -5.45
C HIS A 83 -4.18 3.80 -4.97
N LEU A 84 -3.24 3.61 -5.91
CA LEU A 84 -1.85 3.29 -5.61
C LEU A 84 -0.97 4.53 -5.64
N PHE A 85 -0.14 4.67 -4.60
CA PHE A 85 0.77 5.78 -4.46
C PHE A 85 2.19 5.27 -4.18
N HIS A 86 3.17 5.98 -4.72
CA HIS A 86 4.58 5.76 -4.45
C HIS A 86 5.17 7.05 -3.91
N ALA A 87 5.71 6.98 -2.70
CA ALA A 87 6.28 8.15 -2.03
C ALA A 87 7.80 8.04 -1.99
N SER A 88 8.48 9.18 -2.10
CA SER A 88 9.94 9.28 -2.09
C SER A 88 10.48 10.13 -0.96
N ALA A 89 9.64 10.89 -0.27
CA ALA A 89 10.07 11.71 0.86
C ALA A 89 8.96 11.85 1.89
N CYS A 90 9.37 11.99 3.13
CA CYS A 90 8.48 12.15 4.27
C CYS A 90 9.20 12.92 5.37
N ARG A 91 8.46 13.30 6.39
CA ARG A 91 9.01 13.86 7.63
C ARG A 91 8.29 13.27 8.83
N GLY A 92 8.89 13.41 10.01
CA GLY A 92 8.34 12.86 11.24
C GLY A 92 9.12 11.64 11.71
N THR A 93 8.57 10.96 12.71
CA THR A 93 9.20 9.80 13.32
C THR A 93 8.33 8.58 13.15
N LEU A 94 8.92 7.51 12.62
CA LEU A 94 8.22 6.23 12.45
C LEU A 94 7.82 5.69 13.83
N ARG A 95 6.58 5.26 13.95
CA ARG A 95 6.04 4.64 15.17
C ARG A 95 5.45 3.27 14.85
N ASP A 96 5.15 2.49 15.88
CA ASP A 96 4.54 1.18 15.73
C ASP A 96 3.13 1.29 15.14
N CYS A 97 2.79 0.33 14.30
CA CYS A 97 1.47 0.22 13.70
C CYS A 97 0.63 -0.82 14.43
N ASP A 98 -0.65 -0.51 14.69
CA ASP A 98 -1.56 -1.43 15.39
C ASP A 98 -1.94 -2.65 14.56
N GLU A 99 -1.77 -2.59 13.25
CA GLU A 99 -2.22 -3.63 12.33
C GLU A 99 -1.15 -4.66 12.00
N GLY A 100 0.11 -4.38 12.34
CA GLY A 100 1.21 -5.28 12.06
C GLY A 100 2.56 -4.64 12.32
N GLU A 101 3.59 -5.26 11.75
CA GLU A 101 4.96 -4.78 11.86
C GLU A 101 5.36 -4.01 10.61
N LEU A 102 5.91 -2.81 10.81
CA LEU A 102 6.49 -2.01 9.74
C LEU A 102 7.97 -2.36 9.60
N ALA A 103 8.42 -2.56 8.37
CA ALA A 103 9.83 -2.83 8.11
C ALA A 103 10.25 -2.28 6.75
N TRP A 104 11.50 -1.84 6.69
CA TRP A 104 12.14 -1.43 5.45
C TRP A 104 12.67 -2.68 4.74
N ILE A 105 12.12 -2.99 3.58
CA ILE A 105 12.46 -4.19 2.82
C ILE A 105 13.19 -3.78 1.53
N PRO A 106 14.42 -4.27 1.32
CA PRO A 106 15.10 -4.04 0.05
C PRO A 106 14.32 -4.66 -1.11
N GLU A 107 14.31 -3.99 -2.27
CA GLU A 107 13.62 -4.50 -3.46
C GLU A 107 14.06 -5.92 -3.82
N THR A 108 15.31 -6.24 -3.59
CA THR A 108 15.88 -7.57 -3.89
C THR A 108 15.25 -8.70 -3.07
N GLN A 109 14.54 -8.37 -1.98
CA GLN A 109 13.90 -9.36 -1.11
C GLN A 109 12.41 -9.53 -1.37
N PHE A 110 11.82 -8.74 -2.25
CA PHE A 110 10.36 -8.79 -2.50
C PHE A 110 9.88 -10.17 -2.95
N ALA A 111 10.66 -10.85 -3.79
CA ALA A 111 10.26 -12.14 -4.32
C ALA A 111 10.09 -13.23 -3.25
N ALA A 112 10.78 -13.09 -2.12
CA ALA A 112 10.74 -14.06 -1.02
C ALA A 112 9.64 -13.79 0.00
N LEU A 113 8.96 -12.64 -0.09
CA LEU A 113 7.94 -12.26 0.89
C LEU A 113 6.57 -12.87 0.55
N PRO A 114 5.80 -13.29 1.57
CA PRO A 114 4.38 -13.59 1.37
C PRO A 114 3.63 -12.32 0.94
N GLN A 115 3.11 -12.34 -0.28
CA GLN A 115 2.36 -11.22 -0.86
C GLN A 115 1.22 -11.78 -1.70
N TRP A 116 0.21 -10.95 -1.95
CA TRP A 116 -0.76 -11.24 -3.00
C TRP A 116 -0.02 -11.27 -4.36
N GLU A 117 -0.35 -12.24 -5.19
CA GLU A 117 0.31 -12.34 -6.50
C GLU A 117 0.13 -11.09 -7.36
N GLY A 118 -1.04 -10.47 -7.28
CA GLY A 118 -1.30 -9.23 -8.00
C GLY A 118 -0.45 -8.06 -7.53
N ASP A 119 -0.10 -8.02 -6.24
CA ASP A 119 0.76 -6.97 -5.70
C ASP A 119 2.14 -6.99 -6.35
N ARG A 120 2.64 -8.17 -6.71
CA ARG A 120 3.92 -8.31 -7.41
C ARG A 120 3.89 -7.61 -8.77
N ILE A 121 2.74 -7.61 -9.43
CA ILE A 121 2.56 -6.97 -10.73
C ILE A 121 2.65 -5.45 -10.61
N PHE A 122 1.84 -4.85 -9.71
CA PHE A 122 1.84 -3.38 -9.63
C PHE A 122 3.09 -2.84 -8.94
N LEU A 123 3.72 -3.59 -8.03
CA LEU A 123 5.00 -3.19 -7.47
C LEU A 123 6.08 -3.12 -8.57
N ARG A 124 6.07 -4.08 -9.50
CA ARG A 124 7.01 -4.03 -10.63
C ARG A 124 6.75 -2.82 -11.51
N LEU A 125 5.49 -2.50 -11.80
CA LEU A 125 5.14 -1.32 -12.58
C LEU A 125 5.62 -0.03 -11.89
N MET A 126 5.47 0.04 -10.58
CA MET A 126 5.97 1.19 -9.82
C MET A 126 7.50 1.30 -9.88
N ARG A 127 8.21 0.19 -9.70
CA ARG A 127 9.69 0.18 -9.76
C ARG A 127 10.20 0.58 -11.14
N GLU A 128 9.47 0.21 -12.19
CA GLU A 128 9.82 0.53 -13.57
C GLU A 128 9.37 1.94 -13.97
N HIS A 129 8.77 2.70 -13.07
CA HIS A 129 8.23 4.03 -13.32
C HIS A 129 7.26 4.06 -14.49
N ALA A 130 6.39 3.05 -14.57
CA ALA A 130 5.38 2.97 -15.61
C ALA A 130 4.47 4.22 -15.58
N PRO A 131 3.94 4.67 -16.72
CA PRO A 131 2.90 5.70 -16.73
C PRO A 131 1.68 5.25 -15.91
N PHE A 132 0.81 6.20 -15.55
CA PHE A 132 -0.39 5.89 -14.78
C PHE A 132 -1.12 4.70 -15.41
N PHE A 133 -1.47 3.69 -14.58
CA PHE A 133 -2.04 2.45 -15.09
C PHE A 133 -3.37 2.11 -14.41
N SER A 134 -4.18 1.35 -15.11
CA SER A 134 -5.39 0.76 -14.58
C SER A 134 -5.26 -0.77 -14.73
N LEU A 135 -5.36 -1.47 -13.62
CA LEU A 135 -5.13 -2.91 -13.57
C LEU A 135 -6.33 -3.58 -12.90
N LYS A 136 -6.83 -4.66 -13.49
CA LYS A 136 -7.89 -5.45 -12.86
C LYS A 136 -7.32 -6.78 -12.38
N LEU A 137 -7.54 -7.09 -11.13
CA LEU A 137 -7.12 -8.34 -10.50
C LEU A 137 -8.35 -9.10 -10.01
N ARG A 138 -8.48 -10.34 -10.43
CA ARG A 138 -9.58 -11.21 -10.01
C ARG A 138 -9.01 -12.38 -9.22
N TYR A 139 -9.52 -12.56 -8.01
CA TYR A 139 -9.13 -13.67 -7.14
C TYR A 139 -10.28 -14.64 -6.91
#